data_bfbb96ae5bb486af715a91f458da438b
#
_entry.id   bfbb96ae5bb486af715a91f458da438b
#
_cell.length_a   1.000
_cell.length_b   1.000
_cell.length_c   1.000
_cell.angle_alpha   90.00
_cell.angle_beta   90.00
_cell.angle_gamma   90.00
#
_symmetry.space_group_name_H-M   'P 1'
#
loop_
_entity.id
_entity.type
_entity.pdbx_description
1 polymer ?
#
loop_
_entity_poly.entity_id
_entity_poly.type
_entity_poly.pdbx_seq_one_letter_code
_entity_poly.pdbx_strand_id
1 'polypeptide(L)' 'MTLEYGWENLYQAAILETDWSRIEDHIQAADSAIKQRLHEFSLNHGGTPEENLAISKALIALEGIRKDVAAWKLKQR' A
#
# COMPACT_ATOMS: atom_id res chain seq x y z
N MET A 1 -13.85 8.97 11.30
CA MET A 1 -13.98 7.55 11.03
C MET A 1 -12.72 6.81 11.38
N THR A 2 -12.83 5.72 12.09
CA THR A 2 -11.68 4.96 12.52
C THR A 2 -11.24 3.98 11.44
N LEU A 3 -9.95 3.94 11.17
CA LEU A 3 -9.42 2.94 10.26
C LEU A 3 -9.37 1.60 10.98
N GLU A 4 -9.83 0.54 10.31
CA GLU A 4 -9.97 -0.77 10.93
C GLU A 4 -8.72 -1.62 10.81
N TYR A 5 -7.86 -1.32 9.82
CA TYR A 5 -6.70 -2.14 9.53
C TYR A 5 -5.42 -1.32 9.69
N GLY A 6 -4.41 -1.92 10.34
CA GLY A 6 -3.16 -1.22 10.59
C GLY A 6 -2.45 -0.77 9.32
N TRP A 7 -2.54 -1.57 8.24
CA TRP A 7 -1.88 -1.23 6.99
C TRP A 7 -2.54 -0.04 6.27
N GLU A 8 -3.79 0.29 6.62
CA GLU A 8 -4.51 1.38 5.95
C GLU A 8 -3.87 2.74 6.19
N ASN A 9 -3.34 2.96 7.39
CA ASN A 9 -2.64 4.21 7.69
C ASN A 9 -1.45 4.41 6.77
N LEU A 10 -0.69 3.34 6.55
CA LEU A 10 0.48 3.40 5.68
C LEU A 10 0.08 3.57 4.22
N TYR A 11 -1.00 2.91 3.82
CA TYR A 11 -1.54 3.04 2.47
C TYR A 11 -1.99 4.48 2.20
N GLN A 12 -2.73 5.06 3.15
CA GLN A 12 -3.20 6.43 2.99
C GLN A 12 -2.04 7.41 2.94
N ALA A 13 -1.00 7.19 3.74
CA ALA A 13 0.19 8.04 3.70
C ALA A 13 0.81 8.03 2.30
N ALA A 14 0.84 6.87 1.64
CA ALA A 14 1.38 6.77 0.29
C ALA A 14 0.53 7.55 -0.72
N ILE A 15 -0.80 7.42 -0.59
CA ILE A 15 -1.71 8.08 -1.52
C ILE A 15 -1.68 9.59 -1.35
N LEU A 16 -1.58 10.07 -0.11
CA LEU A 16 -1.64 11.50 0.19
C LEU A 16 -0.30 12.20 0.05
N GLU A 17 0.79 11.45 -0.12
CA GLU A 17 2.10 12.05 -0.25
C GLU A 17 2.24 12.80 -1.56
N THR A 18 2.63 14.06 -1.47
CA THR A 18 2.82 14.90 -2.64
C THR A 18 4.28 15.02 -3.05
N ASP A 19 5.20 14.63 -2.17
CA ASP A 19 6.63 14.69 -2.44
C ASP A 19 7.08 13.36 -3.03
N TRP A 20 7.39 13.36 -4.32
CA TRP A 20 7.76 12.16 -5.05
C TRP A 20 9.04 11.50 -4.52
N SER A 21 9.89 12.28 -3.85
CA SER A 21 11.11 11.69 -3.28
C SER A 21 10.80 10.84 -2.04
N ARG A 22 9.64 11.05 -1.41
CA ARG A 22 9.23 10.30 -0.22
C ARG A 22 8.22 9.21 -0.52
N ILE A 23 7.58 9.28 -1.67
CA ILE A 23 6.45 8.40 -1.95
C ILE A 23 6.87 6.93 -2.01
N GLU A 24 8.09 6.66 -2.47
CA GLU A 24 8.58 5.28 -2.53
C GLU A 24 8.69 4.66 -1.15
N ASP A 25 9.16 5.42 -0.17
CA ASP A 25 9.26 4.93 1.20
C ASP A 25 7.87 4.59 1.74
N HIS A 26 6.89 5.45 1.46
CA HIS A 26 5.51 5.20 1.88
C HIS A 26 4.92 3.97 1.18
N ILE A 27 5.20 3.81 -0.11
CA ILE A 27 4.72 2.65 -0.85
C ILE A 27 5.32 1.36 -0.29
N GLN A 28 6.62 1.38 -0.02
CA GLN A 28 7.30 0.21 0.51
C GLN A 28 6.77 -0.17 1.89
N ALA A 29 6.56 0.83 2.74
CA ALA A 29 6.00 0.58 4.07
C ALA A 29 4.60 -0.02 3.99
N ALA A 30 3.75 0.52 3.13
CA ALA A 30 2.40 0.01 2.95
C ALA A 30 2.41 -1.41 2.38
N ASP A 31 3.24 -1.65 1.37
CA ASP A 31 3.36 -2.96 0.74
C ASP A 31 3.83 -4.01 1.75
N SER A 32 4.82 -3.67 2.57
CA SER A 32 5.33 -4.59 3.59
C SER A 32 4.26 -4.91 4.62
N ALA A 33 3.51 -3.91 5.06
CA ALA A 33 2.45 -4.11 6.04
C ALA A 33 1.34 -4.99 5.47
N ILE A 34 0.97 -4.78 4.21
CA ILE A 34 -0.06 -5.58 3.55
C ILE A 34 0.41 -7.04 3.41
N LYS A 35 1.65 -7.23 3.00
CA LYS A 35 2.20 -8.58 2.85
C LYS A 35 2.26 -9.32 4.17
N GLN A 36 2.62 -8.62 5.23
CA GLN A 36 2.63 -9.20 6.56
C GLN A 36 1.21 -9.60 6.98
N ARG A 37 0.23 -8.78 6.67
CA ARG A 37 -1.17 -9.09 6.99
C ARG A 37 -1.65 -10.33 6.22
N LEU A 38 -1.29 -10.44 4.96
CA LEU A 38 -1.63 -11.61 4.17
C LEU A 38 -0.98 -12.88 4.72
N HIS A 39 0.25 -12.75 5.21
CA HIS A 39 0.93 -13.88 5.85
C HIS A 39 0.16 -14.33 7.10
N GLU A 40 -0.31 -13.38 7.90
CA GLU A 40 -1.13 -13.70 9.08
C GLU A 40 -2.38 -14.45 8.70
N PHE A 41 -3.02 -14.08 7.58
CA PHE A 41 -4.20 -14.80 7.10
C PHE A 41 -3.88 -16.26 6.82
N SER A 42 -2.73 -16.53 6.22
CA SER A 42 -2.36 -17.91 5.90
C SER A 42 -2.07 -18.75 7.14
N LEU A 43 -1.65 -18.12 8.24
CA LEU A 43 -1.36 -18.83 9.49
C LEU A 43 -2.63 -19.12 10.29
N ASN A 44 -3.60 -18.21 10.29
CA ASN A 44 -4.73 -18.26 11.19
C ASN A 44 -6.09 -18.34 10.50
N HIS A 45 -6.11 -18.53 9.20
CA HIS A 45 -7.34 -18.43 8.41
C HIS A 45 -8.06 -17.12 8.66
N GLY A 46 -7.29 -16.06 8.96
CA GLY A 46 -7.85 -14.77 9.32
C GLY A 46 -8.25 -13.93 8.12
N GLY A 47 -8.84 -12.80 8.44
CA GLY A 47 -9.27 -11.88 7.42
C GLY A 47 -10.71 -12.09 7.03
N THR A 48 -11.34 -10.99 6.63
CA THR A 48 -12.71 -11.01 6.15
C THR A 48 -12.70 -10.79 4.65
N PRO A 49 -13.80 -11.15 3.95
CA PRO A 49 -13.89 -10.82 2.52
C PRO A 49 -13.73 -9.32 2.28
N GLU A 50 -14.23 -8.48 3.18
CA GLU A 50 -14.10 -7.04 3.07
C GLU A 50 -12.64 -6.60 3.12
N GLU A 51 -11.87 -7.15 4.04
CA GLU A 51 -10.46 -6.79 4.15
C GLU A 51 -9.68 -7.31 2.95
N ASN A 52 -9.97 -8.52 2.48
CA ASN A 52 -9.33 -9.05 1.29
C ASN A 52 -9.58 -8.18 0.07
N LEU A 53 -10.81 -7.70 -0.08
CA LEU A 53 -11.14 -6.80 -1.17
C LEU A 53 -10.39 -5.47 -1.04
N ALA A 54 -10.34 -4.93 0.19
CA ALA A 54 -9.63 -3.68 0.45
C ALA A 54 -8.14 -3.83 0.13
N ILE A 55 -7.53 -4.95 0.50
CA ILE A 55 -6.13 -5.23 0.19
C ILE A 55 -5.91 -5.30 -1.32
N SER A 56 -6.77 -5.99 -2.04
CA SER A 56 -6.65 -6.09 -3.50
C SER A 56 -6.69 -4.72 -4.15
N LYS A 57 -7.62 -3.87 -3.73
CA LYS A 57 -7.73 -2.52 -4.26
C LYS A 57 -6.50 -1.69 -3.91
N ALA A 58 -6.00 -1.83 -2.68
CA ALA A 58 -4.82 -1.10 -2.24
C ALA A 58 -3.58 -1.50 -3.05
N LEU A 59 -3.40 -2.78 -3.30
CA LEU A 59 -2.26 -3.27 -4.08
C LEU A 59 -2.30 -2.75 -5.50
N ILE A 60 -3.48 -2.72 -6.12
CA ILE A 60 -3.64 -2.18 -7.46
C ILE A 60 -3.27 -0.70 -7.48
N ALA A 61 -3.75 0.06 -6.49
CA ALA A 61 -3.46 1.50 -6.41
C ALA A 61 -1.96 1.73 -6.19
N LEU A 62 -1.33 0.97 -5.29
CA LEU A 62 0.10 1.10 -5.03
C LEU A 62 0.92 0.77 -6.28
N GLU A 63 0.51 -0.23 -7.03
CA GLU A 63 1.18 -0.58 -8.27
C GLU A 63 1.11 0.55 -9.29
N GLY A 64 -0.05 1.20 -9.39
CA GLY A 64 -0.22 2.36 -10.27
C GLY A 64 0.70 3.50 -9.86
N ILE A 65 0.79 3.78 -8.56
CA ILE A 65 1.67 4.83 -8.05
C ILE A 65 3.13 4.48 -8.34
N ARG A 66 3.52 3.22 -8.18
CA ARG A 66 4.89 2.79 -8.49
C ARG A 66 5.25 3.07 -9.94
N LYS A 67 4.33 2.80 -10.85
CA LYS A 67 4.57 3.08 -12.26
C LYS A 67 4.76 4.56 -12.51
N ASP A 68 3.96 5.38 -11.84
CA ASP A 68 4.08 6.83 -11.96
C ASP A 68 5.41 7.32 -11.41
N VAL A 69 5.86 6.78 -10.27
CA VAL A 69 7.14 7.14 -9.68
C VAL A 69 8.28 6.75 -10.61
N ALA A 70 8.22 5.56 -11.19
CA ALA A 70 9.25 5.11 -12.13
C ALA A 70 9.34 6.04 -13.33
N ALA A 71 8.19 6.46 -13.87
CA ALA A 71 8.16 7.40 -14.99
C ALA A 71 8.75 8.75 -14.59
N TRP A 72 8.43 9.23 -13.38
CA TRP A 72 8.96 10.49 -12.86
C TRP A 72 10.48 10.42 -12.75
N LYS A 73 11.02 9.31 -12.24
CA LYS A 73 12.46 9.14 -12.10
C LYS A 73 13.18 9.18 -13.45
N LEU A 74 12.58 8.58 -14.46
CA LEU A 74 13.17 8.61 -15.80
C LEU A 74 13.26 10.03 -16.34
N LYS A 75 12.30 10.88 -15.99
CA LYS A 75 12.31 12.26 -16.43
C LYS A 75 13.29 13.13 -15.66
N GLN A 76 13.77 12.68 -14.50
CA GLN A 76 14.72 13.43 -13.68
C GLN A 76 16.16 13.27 -14.11
N ARG A 77 16.44 12.51 -15.13
CA ARG A 77 17.79 12.26 -15.64
C ARG A 77 18.36 13.44 -16.39
#